data_9f9b13b9030a213e05842546eba98caf
#
_entry.id   9f9b13b9030a213e05842546eba98caf
#
_cell.length_a   1.000
_cell.length_b   1.000
_cell.length_c   1.000
_cell.angle_alpha   90.00
_cell.angle_beta   90.00
_cell.angle_gamma   90.00
#
_symmetry.space_group_name_H-M   'P 1'
#
loop_
_entity.id
_entity.type
_entity.pdbx_description
1 polymer ?
#
loop_
_entity_poly.entity_id
_entity_poly.type
_entity_poly.pdbx_seq_one_letter_code
_entity_poly.pdbx_strand_id
1 'polypeptide(L)'
;MPLAGIELRYLINEINNRTQDYYLSNIYGINKNSLLFKFHHPEKTDILLMLSTSGIWITNVKIDQIEPNKLLRRLRDDLIRHRLTEIKQIGSERIAYLTFSYHDKEFVIVGEFFGEGNIILCNNEMKILALLHSINVRHRQLRVGSQYLSLIHI
;
A
#
# COMPACT_ATOMS: atom_id res chain seq x y z
N MET A 1 -13.04 10.83 -4.85
CA MET A 1 -13.53 10.03 -5.98
C MET A 1 -12.69 8.78 -6.14
N PRO A 2 -13.31 7.61 -6.34
CA PRO A 2 -12.55 6.42 -6.62
C PRO A 2 -11.86 6.53 -7.97
N LEU A 3 -10.66 5.96 -8.05
CA LEU A 3 -9.90 5.94 -9.30
C LEU A 3 -10.52 4.98 -10.32
N ALA A 4 -10.52 5.37 -11.58
CA ALA A 4 -10.78 4.44 -12.67
C ALA A 4 -9.56 3.53 -12.85
N GLY A 5 -9.76 2.32 -13.39
CA GLY A 5 -8.67 1.38 -13.60
C GLY A 5 -7.55 1.92 -14.49
N ILE A 6 -7.91 2.70 -15.52
CA ILE A 6 -6.92 3.30 -16.42
C ILE A 6 -6.11 4.40 -15.73
N GLU A 7 -6.74 5.19 -14.85
CA GLU A 7 -6.03 6.20 -14.07
C GLU A 7 -5.04 5.56 -13.12
N LEU A 8 -5.42 4.46 -12.49
CA LEU A 8 -4.54 3.71 -11.62
C LEU A 8 -3.32 3.22 -12.36
N ARG A 9 -3.48 2.75 -13.60
CA ARG A 9 -2.35 2.29 -14.42
C ARG A 9 -1.33 3.40 -14.64
N TYR A 10 -1.78 4.61 -14.96
CA TYR A 10 -0.88 5.75 -15.14
C TYR A 10 -0.14 6.10 -13.86
N LEU A 11 -0.84 6.14 -12.75
CA LEU A 11 -0.24 6.45 -11.44
C LEU A 11 0.81 5.41 -11.06
N ILE A 12 0.52 4.14 -11.27
CA ILE A 12 1.45 3.05 -10.96
C ILE A 12 2.72 3.17 -11.80
N ASN A 13 2.59 3.46 -13.09
CA ASN A 13 3.76 3.64 -13.96
C ASN A 13 4.63 4.81 -13.49
N GLU A 14 4.02 5.93 -13.13
CA GLU A 14 4.74 7.09 -12.59
C GLU A 14 5.47 6.74 -11.31
N ILE A 15 4.79 6.07 -10.38
CA ILE A 15 5.37 5.71 -9.09
C ILE A 15 6.54 4.75 -9.29
N ASN A 16 6.38 3.71 -10.12
CA ASN A 16 7.46 2.76 -10.42
C ASN A 16 8.70 3.47 -10.96
N ASN A 17 8.51 4.41 -11.88
CA ASN A 17 9.62 5.12 -12.49
C ASN A 17 10.35 6.03 -11.50
N ARG A 18 9.63 6.63 -10.58
CA ARG A 18 10.21 7.61 -9.66
C ARG A 18 10.79 7.02 -8.38
N THR A 19 10.36 5.83 -7.97
CA THR A 19 10.75 5.24 -6.69
C THR A 19 11.87 4.20 -6.79
N GLN A 20 12.46 4.02 -7.96
CA GLN A 20 13.54 3.05 -8.13
C GLN A 20 14.72 3.36 -7.22
N ASP A 21 15.21 2.34 -6.52
CA ASP A 21 16.35 2.41 -5.60
C ASP A 21 16.11 3.24 -4.34
N TYR A 22 14.87 3.65 -4.08
CA TYR A 22 14.49 4.29 -2.84
C TYR A 22 14.17 3.25 -1.78
N TYR A 23 14.41 3.58 -0.52
CA TYR A 23 13.97 2.75 0.59
C TYR A 23 13.02 3.52 1.50
N LEU A 24 12.16 2.78 2.18
CA LEU A 24 11.15 3.36 3.07
C LEU A 24 11.82 3.83 4.36
N SER A 25 11.77 5.13 4.61
CA SER A 25 12.38 5.72 5.80
C SER A 25 11.37 5.96 6.93
N ASN A 26 10.12 6.23 6.59
CA ASN A 26 9.07 6.42 7.60
C ASN A 26 7.69 6.27 6.97
N ILE A 27 6.70 6.07 7.83
CA ILE A 27 5.29 6.01 7.46
C ILE A 27 4.51 6.86 8.45
N TYR A 28 3.60 7.69 7.94
CA TYR A 28 2.77 8.57 8.75
C TYR A 28 1.29 8.23 8.58
N GLY A 29 0.54 8.18 9.68
CA GLY A 29 -0.91 8.07 9.63
C GLY A 29 -1.51 9.44 9.40
N ILE A 30 -2.15 9.65 8.26
CA ILE A 30 -2.76 10.93 7.92
C ILE A 30 -4.16 11.03 8.52
N ASN A 31 -4.91 9.95 8.39
CA ASN A 31 -6.18 9.73 9.05
C ASN A 31 -6.41 8.21 9.12
N LYS A 32 -7.58 7.80 9.54
CA LYS A 32 -7.88 6.37 9.69
C LYS A 32 -7.89 5.59 8.37
N ASN A 33 -7.95 6.28 7.22
CA ASN A 33 -8.03 5.65 5.90
C ASN A 33 -6.87 5.99 4.98
N SER A 34 -5.87 6.72 5.46
CA SER A 34 -4.78 7.22 4.62
C SER A 34 -3.44 7.14 5.33
N LEU A 35 -2.43 6.72 4.59
CA LEU A 35 -1.05 6.59 5.05
C LEU A 35 -0.14 7.35 4.11
N LEU A 36 0.89 7.98 4.65
CA LEU A 36 1.92 8.63 3.86
C LEU A 36 3.24 7.88 4.04
N PHE A 37 3.78 7.39 2.94
CA PHE A 37 5.05 6.68 2.93
C PHE A 37 6.15 7.65 2.50
N LYS A 38 7.19 7.78 3.33
CA LYS A 38 8.36 8.61 3.01
C LYS A 38 9.49 7.72 2.55
N PHE A 39 9.91 7.91 1.30
CA PHE A 39 11.02 7.19 0.69
C PHE A 39 12.26 8.06 0.63
N HIS A 40 13.40 7.47 0.89
CA HIS A 40 14.68 8.16 0.92
C HIS A 40 15.67 7.53 -0.07
N HIS A 41 16.51 8.39 -0.66
CA HIS A 41 17.62 7.99 -1.52
C HIS A 41 18.81 8.87 -1.15
N PRO A 42 20.04 8.31 -1.03
CA PRO A 42 21.20 9.11 -0.60
C PRO A 42 21.54 10.29 -1.51
N GLU A 43 21.21 10.21 -2.80
CA GLU A 43 21.60 11.19 -3.80
C GLU A 43 20.43 11.95 -4.42
N LYS A 44 19.20 11.68 -3.99
CA LYS A 44 18.02 12.28 -4.60
C LYS A 44 17.09 12.81 -3.51
N THR A 45 16.17 13.69 -3.92
CA THR A 45 15.15 14.23 -3.01
C THR A 45 14.23 13.13 -2.51
N ASP A 46 13.76 13.25 -1.27
CA ASP A 46 12.77 12.32 -0.72
C ASP A 46 11.49 12.32 -1.54
N ILE A 47 10.84 11.18 -1.58
CA ILE A 47 9.56 11.02 -2.25
C ILE A 47 8.50 10.68 -1.20
N LEU A 48 7.37 11.37 -1.29
CA LEU A 48 6.21 11.11 -0.44
C LEU A 48 5.13 10.44 -1.28
N LEU A 49 4.70 9.26 -0.83
CA LEU A 49 3.67 8.47 -1.50
C LEU A 49 2.46 8.36 -0.59
N MET A 50 1.33 8.87 -1.07
CA MET A 50 0.06 8.74 -0.36
C MET A 50 -0.62 7.44 -0.77
N LEU A 51 -1.01 6.64 0.21
CA LEU A 51 -1.84 5.46 0.00
C LEU A 51 -3.09 5.59 0.85
N SER A 52 -4.25 5.64 0.19
CA SER A 52 -5.53 5.74 0.88
C SER A 52 -6.48 4.67 0.37
N THR A 53 -7.65 4.58 0.99
CA THR A 53 -8.70 3.67 0.53
C THR A 53 -9.30 4.10 -0.82
N SER A 54 -8.99 5.30 -1.29
CA SER A 54 -9.50 5.81 -2.58
C SER A 54 -8.45 5.86 -3.68
N GLY A 55 -7.19 5.62 -3.38
CA GLY A 55 -6.15 5.65 -4.41
C GLY A 55 -4.74 5.73 -3.88
N ILE A 56 -3.80 5.90 -4.81
CA ILE A 56 -2.38 6.00 -4.53
C ILE A 56 -1.79 7.08 -5.44
N TRP A 57 -0.93 7.95 -4.89
CA TRP A 57 -0.30 9.03 -5.67
C TRP A 57 0.92 9.59 -4.97
N ILE A 58 1.82 10.17 -5.76
CA ILE A 58 2.97 10.91 -5.23
C ILE A 58 2.49 12.31 -4.88
N THR A 59 2.92 12.81 -3.74
CA THR A 59 2.54 14.14 -3.24
C THR A 59 3.76 14.87 -2.73
N ASN A 60 3.66 16.19 -2.65
CA ASN A 60 4.67 17.03 -1.99
C ASN A 60 4.07 17.82 -0.82
N VAL A 61 2.91 17.41 -0.36
CA VAL A 61 2.23 18.09 0.75
C VAL A 61 3.00 17.85 2.05
N LYS A 62 3.32 18.95 2.73
CA LYS A 62 3.93 18.91 4.05
C LYS A 62 2.84 18.61 5.08
N ILE A 63 3.14 17.68 6.00
CA ILE A 63 2.14 17.23 6.95
C ILE A 63 2.47 17.77 8.32
N ASP A 64 1.52 18.54 8.87
CA ASP A 64 1.67 19.14 10.19
C ASP A 64 0.98 18.32 11.29
N GLN A 65 0.04 17.47 10.93
CA GLN A 65 -0.67 16.62 11.89
C GLN A 65 -0.69 15.18 11.43
N ILE A 66 -0.52 14.28 12.40
CA ILE A 66 -0.57 12.84 12.18
C ILE A 66 -1.70 12.28 13.04
N GLU A 67 -2.63 11.57 12.42
CA GLU A 67 -3.72 10.91 13.13
C GLU A 67 -3.44 9.42 13.26
N PRO A 68 -3.96 8.75 14.31
CA PRO A 68 -3.81 7.32 14.46
C PRO A 68 -4.42 6.55 13.29
N ASN A 69 -3.73 5.48 12.91
CA ASN A 69 -4.21 4.53 11.91
C ASN A 69 -3.88 3.13 12.44
N LYS A 70 -4.86 2.24 12.42
CA LYS A 70 -4.68 0.95 13.06
C LYS A 70 -3.66 0.03 12.40
N LEU A 71 -3.30 0.30 11.15
CA LEU A 71 -2.23 -0.43 10.47
C LEU A 71 -0.85 0.13 10.74
N LEU A 72 -0.75 1.38 11.16
CA LEU A 72 0.50 2.13 11.14
C LEU A 72 1.61 1.43 11.92
N ARG A 73 1.32 0.97 13.11
CA ARG A 73 2.31 0.32 13.95
C ARG A 73 2.88 -0.94 13.30
N ARG A 74 2.01 -1.78 12.76
CA ARG A 74 2.44 -3.02 12.12
C ARG A 74 3.27 -2.74 10.87
N LEU A 75 2.86 -1.77 10.06
CA LEU A 75 3.61 -1.39 8.87
C LEU A 75 4.98 -0.83 9.23
N ARG A 76 5.07 -0.01 10.27
CA ARG A 76 6.36 0.50 10.73
C ARG A 76 7.27 -0.61 11.22
N ASP A 77 6.73 -1.56 11.96
CA ASP A 77 7.52 -2.68 12.50
C ASP A 77 8.08 -3.56 11.38
N ASP A 78 7.31 -3.77 10.32
CA ASP A 78 7.67 -4.73 9.27
C ASP A 78 8.39 -4.11 8.07
N LEU A 79 8.13 -2.85 7.72
CA LEU A 79 8.51 -2.30 6.41
C LEU A 79 9.61 -1.24 6.41
N ILE A 80 9.93 -0.64 7.55
CA ILE A 80 10.96 0.41 7.59
C ILE A 80 12.28 -0.18 7.10
N ARG A 81 12.97 0.55 6.23
CA ARG A 81 14.22 0.20 5.53
C ARG A 81 14.04 -0.72 4.34
N HIS A 82 12.82 -1.22 4.09
CA HIS A 82 12.57 -2.03 2.91
C HIS A 82 12.58 -1.16 1.65
N ARG A 83 12.92 -1.78 0.52
CA ARG A 83 12.81 -1.13 -0.77
C ARG A 83 11.47 -1.50 -1.39
N LEU A 84 10.86 -0.52 -2.04
CA LEU A 84 9.69 -0.77 -2.89
C LEU A 84 10.21 -1.31 -4.22
N THR A 85 10.11 -2.61 -4.42
CA THR A 85 10.70 -3.27 -5.59
C THR A 85 9.76 -3.34 -6.77
N GLU A 86 8.46 -3.33 -6.52
CA GLU A 86 7.47 -3.40 -7.59
C GLU A 86 6.14 -2.86 -7.13
N ILE A 87 5.44 -2.14 -8.01
CA ILE A 87 4.03 -1.86 -7.87
C ILE A 87 3.37 -2.37 -9.14
N LYS A 88 2.29 -3.14 -8.99
CA LYS A 88 1.53 -3.60 -10.15
C LYS A 88 0.04 -3.52 -9.89
N GLN A 89 -0.71 -3.24 -10.95
CA GLN A 89 -2.16 -3.33 -10.96
C GLN A 89 -2.56 -4.76 -11.25
N ILE A 90 -3.59 -5.24 -10.56
CA ILE A 90 -4.06 -6.61 -10.76
C ILE A 90 -5.13 -6.62 -11.85
N GLY A 91 -4.72 -7.09 -13.05
CA GLY A 91 -5.58 -7.07 -14.23
C GLY A 91 -6.01 -5.66 -14.59
N SER A 92 -7.30 -5.46 -14.83
CA SER A 92 -7.88 -4.14 -15.04
C SER A 92 -8.61 -3.63 -13.81
N GLU A 93 -8.47 -4.32 -12.68
CA GLU A 93 -9.15 -3.97 -11.43
C GLU A 93 -8.52 -2.76 -10.75
N ARG A 94 -9.26 -2.14 -9.84
CA ARG A 94 -8.75 -1.05 -9.02
C ARG A 94 -8.07 -1.60 -7.77
N ILE A 95 -7.10 -2.48 -8.01
CA ILE A 95 -6.30 -3.13 -6.99
C ILE A 95 -4.83 -2.96 -7.35
N ALA A 96 -4.01 -2.57 -6.39
CA ALA A 96 -2.57 -2.45 -6.58
C ALA A 96 -1.86 -3.32 -5.54
N TYR A 97 -0.80 -4.00 -5.98
CA TYR A 97 0.12 -4.72 -5.11
C TYR A 97 1.43 -3.93 -5.04
N LEU A 98 1.84 -3.57 -3.82
CA LEU A 98 3.11 -2.91 -3.57
C LEU A 98 4.02 -3.91 -2.88
N THR A 99 5.08 -4.33 -3.55
CA THR A 99 6.03 -5.32 -3.02
C THR A 99 7.21 -4.61 -2.39
N PHE A 100 7.46 -4.92 -1.12
CA PHE A 100 8.57 -4.39 -0.34
C PHE A 100 9.55 -5.52 0.00
N SER A 101 10.84 -5.28 -0.21
CA SER A 101 11.86 -6.30 0.02
C SER A 101 13.03 -5.76 0.83
N TYR A 102 13.56 -6.60 1.72
CA TYR A 102 14.76 -6.33 2.50
C TYR A 102 15.48 -7.65 2.75
N HIS A 103 16.66 -7.82 2.16
CA HIS A 103 17.37 -9.08 2.15
C HIS A 103 16.48 -10.20 1.60
N ASP A 104 16.23 -11.24 2.36
CA ASP A 104 15.39 -12.37 1.96
C ASP A 104 13.93 -12.23 2.40
N LYS A 105 13.59 -11.12 3.03
CA LYS A 105 12.21 -10.85 3.48
C LYS A 105 11.45 -10.06 2.41
N GLU A 106 10.21 -10.44 2.21
CA GLU A 106 9.33 -9.77 1.26
C GLU A 106 7.93 -9.65 1.83
N PHE A 107 7.33 -8.48 1.65
CA PHE A 107 5.97 -8.19 2.05
C PHE A 107 5.23 -7.53 0.89
N VAL A 108 3.92 -7.70 0.86
CA VAL A 108 3.06 -7.07 -0.14
C VAL A 108 1.98 -6.27 0.57
N ILE A 109 1.85 -4.99 0.20
CA ILE A 109 0.68 -4.20 0.60
C ILE A 109 -0.31 -4.26 -0.55
N VAL A 110 -1.55 -4.62 -0.24
CA VAL A 110 -2.65 -4.59 -1.20
C VAL A 110 -3.48 -3.35 -0.96
N GLY A 111 -3.62 -2.52 -1.98
CA GLY A 111 -4.55 -1.40 -1.98
C GLY A 111 -5.77 -1.77 -2.80
N GLU A 112 -6.94 -1.75 -2.19
CA GLU A 112 -8.22 -1.96 -2.87
C GLU A 112 -8.96 -0.63 -2.93
N PHE A 113 -9.15 -0.10 -4.14
CA PHE A 113 -9.67 1.25 -4.38
C PHE A 113 -11.10 1.22 -4.94
N PHE A 114 -11.90 0.30 -4.45
CA PHE A 114 -13.31 0.18 -4.83
C PHE A 114 -14.17 0.07 -3.57
N GLY A 115 -15.44 0.44 -3.67
CA GLY A 115 -16.33 0.45 -2.50
C GLY A 115 -15.77 1.36 -1.42
N GLU A 116 -15.74 0.90 -0.19
CA GLU A 116 -15.15 1.63 0.93
C GLU A 116 -13.62 1.62 0.89
N GLY A 117 -13.05 0.73 0.10
CA GLY A 117 -11.61 0.57 0.00
C GLY A 117 -11.01 -0.21 1.16
N ASN A 118 -9.74 -0.64 0.97
CA ASN A 118 -9.01 -1.34 2.02
C ASN A 118 -7.51 -1.25 1.79
N ILE A 119 -6.76 -1.41 2.85
CA ILE A 119 -5.30 -1.51 2.81
C ILE A 119 -4.93 -2.75 3.61
N ILE A 120 -4.20 -3.68 3.01
CA ILE A 120 -3.94 -4.99 3.57
C ILE A 120 -2.44 -5.30 3.49
N LEU A 121 -1.84 -5.68 4.61
CA LEU A 121 -0.45 -6.14 4.63
C LEU A 121 -0.43 -7.66 4.58
N CYS A 122 0.32 -8.20 3.62
CA CYS A 122 0.48 -9.64 3.44
C CYS A 122 1.96 -10.02 3.46
N ASN A 123 2.24 -11.29 3.78
CA ASN A 123 3.57 -11.85 3.58
C ASN A 123 3.75 -12.25 2.11
N ASN A 124 4.90 -12.85 1.76
CA ASN A 124 5.19 -13.25 0.39
C ASN A 124 4.30 -14.38 -0.13
N GLU A 125 3.56 -15.05 0.73
CA GLU A 125 2.60 -16.08 0.35
C GLU A 125 1.17 -15.53 0.30
N MET A 126 1.03 -14.22 0.41
CA MET A 126 -0.26 -13.50 0.42
C MET A 126 -1.15 -13.87 1.60
N LYS A 127 -0.54 -14.27 2.71
CA LYS A 127 -1.25 -14.45 3.97
C LYS A 127 -1.39 -13.09 4.65
N ILE A 128 -2.58 -12.76 5.09
CA ILE A 128 -2.88 -11.45 5.69
C ILE A 128 -2.25 -11.36 7.08
N LEU A 129 -1.41 -10.34 7.27
CA LEU A 129 -0.76 -10.04 8.54
C LEU A 129 -1.46 -8.93 9.30
N ALA A 130 -2.01 -7.96 8.58
CA ALA A 130 -2.75 -6.84 9.13
C ALA A 130 -3.61 -6.23 8.04
N LEU A 131 -4.68 -5.55 8.42
CA LEU A 131 -5.55 -4.89 7.44
C LEU A 131 -6.30 -3.74 8.11
N LEU A 132 -6.74 -2.80 7.29
CA LEU A 132 -7.48 -1.63 7.77
C LEU A 132 -8.91 -2.03 8.17
N HIS A 133 -9.58 -2.81 7.31
CA HIS A 133 -10.96 -3.25 7.53
C HIS A 133 -11.08 -4.75 7.34
N SER A 134 -11.55 -5.46 8.36
CA SER A 134 -11.91 -6.87 8.24
C SER A 134 -13.21 -7.00 7.46
N ILE A 135 -13.28 -8.00 6.60
CA ILE A 135 -14.47 -8.28 5.80
C ILE A 135 -14.90 -9.72 6.08
N ASN A 136 -16.17 -9.88 6.43
CA ASN A 136 -16.75 -11.19 6.67
C ASN A 136 -18.11 -11.25 5.98
N VAL A 137 -18.09 -11.47 4.67
CA VAL A 137 -19.29 -11.65 3.87
C VAL A 137 -19.29 -13.03 3.22
N ARG A 138 -20.44 -13.45 2.73
CA ARG A 138 -20.65 -14.81 2.24
C ARG A 138 -19.59 -15.32 1.27
N HIS A 139 -19.13 -14.47 0.37
CA HIS A 139 -18.20 -14.87 -0.70
C HIS A 139 -16.79 -14.35 -0.50
N ARG A 140 -16.52 -13.67 0.60
CA ARG A 140 -15.21 -13.07 0.80
C ARG A 140 -14.96 -12.85 2.27
N GLN A 141 -13.82 -13.37 2.75
CA GLN A 141 -13.39 -13.15 4.13
C GLN A 141 -11.98 -12.61 4.13
N LEU A 142 -11.80 -11.39 4.68
CA LEU A 142 -10.50 -10.78 4.87
C LEU A 142 -10.29 -10.59 6.36
N ARG A 143 -9.35 -11.33 6.91
CA ARG A 143 -8.98 -11.25 8.33
C ARG A 143 -7.54 -11.67 8.51
N VAL A 144 -6.93 -11.25 9.62
CA VAL A 144 -5.56 -11.66 9.94
C VAL A 144 -5.48 -13.18 9.98
N GLY A 145 -4.46 -13.71 9.31
CA GLY A 145 -4.22 -15.15 9.24
C GLY A 145 -4.83 -15.85 8.04
N SER A 146 -5.75 -15.21 7.32
CA SER A 146 -6.37 -15.83 6.15
C SER A 146 -5.56 -15.51 4.89
N GLN A 147 -5.80 -16.29 3.83
CA GLN A 147 -5.20 -16.06 2.52
C GLN A 147 -5.91 -14.90 1.85
N TYR A 148 -5.14 -13.94 1.30
CA TYR A 148 -5.74 -12.87 0.53
C TYR A 148 -6.19 -13.39 -0.84
N LEU A 149 -7.43 -13.13 -1.18
CA LEU A 149 -7.99 -13.41 -2.50
C LEU A 149 -8.64 -12.13 -3.02
N SER A 150 -8.25 -11.72 -4.22
CA SER A 150 -8.87 -10.58 -4.88
C SER A 150 -10.26 -10.98 -5.39
N LEU A 151 -11.07 -9.95 -5.74
CA LEU A 151 -12.42 -10.20 -6.25
C LEU A 151 -12.44 -11.05 -7.53
N ILE A 152 -11.38 -11.02 -8.30
CA ILE A 152 -11.31 -11.80 -9.53
C ILE A 152 -11.13 -13.31 -9.29
N HIS A 153 -10.84 -13.70 -8.04
CA HIS A 153 -10.65 -15.11 -7.67
C HIS A 153 -11.85 -15.67 -6.88
N ILE A 154 -12.93 -14.93 -6.80
CA ILE A 154 -14.13 -15.33 -6.08
C ILE A 154 -15.17 -15.91 -7.02
#